data_f2f5fee35e934db0cb08beb1a34036f6
#
_entry.id   f2f5fee35e934db0cb08beb1a34036f6
#
_cell.length_a   1.000
_cell.length_b   1.000
_cell.length_c   1.000
_cell.angle_alpha   90.00
_cell.angle_beta   90.00
_cell.angle_gamma   90.00
#
_symmetry.space_group_name_H-M   'P 1'
#
loop_
_entity.id
_entity.type
_entity.pdbx_description
1 polymer ?
#
loop_
_entity_poly.entity_id
_entity_poly.type
_entity_poly.pdbx_seq_one_letter_code
_entity_poly.pdbx_strand_id
1 'polypeptide(L)'
;MQCMNWNKLTEKGSVEVMEQEEKRKAVEALLADCSEEHLWACIVAFQGEPLRTMSGLPYSYTLKEGKHGGLTKELWVDRRENSKSITWSSVRMAFQNVLKMKESLSEGEKPYVKRPKALGDIRGISYIYPLFDRFGLIETDPDKNGKNGIQLCLQLEEASVHNEAEANTEGETT
;
A
#
# COMPACT_ATOMS: atom_id res chain seq x y z
N MET A 1 15.08 40.80 -6.78
CA MET A 1 14.62 40.22 -5.51
C MET A 1 13.42 39.32 -5.81
N GLN A 2 13.64 38.01 -5.87
CA GLN A 2 12.55 37.06 -6.04
C GLN A 2 12.07 36.61 -4.66
N CYS A 3 10.84 37.00 -4.32
CA CYS A 3 10.18 36.49 -3.11
C CYS A 3 9.86 35.01 -3.32
N MET A 4 10.60 34.14 -2.67
CA MET A 4 10.29 32.71 -2.58
C MET A 4 8.96 32.54 -1.84
N ASN A 5 8.01 31.93 -2.52
CA ASN A 5 6.64 31.72 -2.03
C ASN A 5 6.62 30.55 -1.02
N TRP A 6 6.83 30.86 0.25
CA TRP A 6 6.86 29.91 1.38
C TRP A 6 5.53 29.16 1.58
N ASN A 7 4.40 29.75 1.15
CA ASN A 7 3.08 29.12 1.33
C ASN A 7 2.88 27.84 0.49
N LYS A 8 3.53 27.72 -0.66
CA LYS A 8 3.41 26.51 -1.50
C LYS A 8 4.13 25.27 -0.95
N LEU A 9 5.14 25.46 -0.11
CA LEU A 9 5.90 24.35 0.51
C LEU A 9 5.16 23.76 1.71
N THR A 10 4.45 24.56 2.47
CA THR A 10 3.68 24.11 3.63
C THR A 10 2.38 23.40 3.25
N GLU A 11 1.70 23.83 2.20
CA GLU A 11 0.49 23.14 1.69
C GLU A 11 0.81 21.76 1.11
N LYS A 12 1.92 21.62 0.40
CA LYS A 12 2.33 20.34 -0.18
C LYS A 12 2.67 19.29 0.89
N GLY A 13 3.37 19.69 1.93
CA GLY A 13 3.71 18.82 3.06
C GLY A 13 2.47 18.34 3.84
N SER A 14 1.47 19.18 4.02
CA SER A 14 0.25 18.81 4.74
C SER A 14 -0.63 17.83 3.92
N VAL A 15 -0.68 17.96 2.61
CA VAL A 15 -1.42 17.05 1.74
C VAL A 15 -0.76 15.66 1.71
N GLU A 16 0.55 15.58 1.59
CA GLU A 16 1.29 14.31 1.60
C GLU A 16 1.11 13.56 2.94
N VAL A 17 1.11 14.27 4.07
CA VAL A 17 0.88 13.67 5.39
C VAL A 17 -0.54 13.12 5.51
N MET A 18 -1.54 13.84 5.00
CA MET A 18 -2.94 13.38 5.01
C MET A 18 -3.13 12.13 4.14
N GLU A 19 -2.54 12.10 2.95
CA GLU A 19 -2.60 10.92 2.07
C GLU A 19 -1.95 9.68 2.71
N GLN A 20 -0.83 9.85 3.40
CA GLN A 20 -0.18 8.75 4.11
C GLN A 20 -1.02 8.23 5.28
N GLU A 21 -1.67 9.13 6.00
CA GLU A 21 -2.56 8.75 7.10
C GLU A 21 -3.82 8.00 6.62
N GLU A 22 -4.40 8.40 5.49
CA GLU A 22 -5.52 7.68 4.86
C GLU A 22 -5.11 6.26 4.43
N LYS A 23 -3.95 6.11 3.81
CA LYS A 23 -3.39 4.81 3.43
C LYS A 23 -3.17 3.91 4.64
N ARG A 24 -2.59 4.45 5.71
CA ARG A 24 -2.36 3.72 6.95
C ARG A 24 -3.67 3.22 7.55
N LYS A 25 -4.68 4.08 7.68
CA LYS A 25 -6.00 3.72 8.20
C LYS A 25 -6.69 2.66 7.35
N ALA A 26 -6.61 2.76 6.02
CA ALA A 26 -7.19 1.78 5.11
C ALA A 26 -6.54 0.40 5.30
N VAL A 27 -5.21 0.34 5.44
CA VAL A 27 -4.47 -0.91 5.68
C VAL A 27 -4.80 -1.49 7.06
N GLU A 28 -4.82 -0.67 8.11
CA GLU A 28 -5.20 -1.11 9.46
C GLU A 28 -6.61 -1.72 9.49
N ALA A 29 -7.57 -1.07 8.84
CA ALA A 29 -8.94 -1.58 8.73
C ALA A 29 -9.00 -2.91 7.98
N LEU A 30 -8.24 -3.04 6.87
CA LEU A 30 -8.16 -4.28 6.09
C LEU A 30 -7.53 -5.43 6.89
N LEU A 31 -6.50 -5.16 7.69
CA LEU A 31 -5.83 -6.18 8.50
C LEU A 31 -6.67 -6.59 9.72
N ALA A 32 -7.44 -5.66 10.28
CA ALA A 32 -8.37 -5.94 11.38
C ALA A 32 -9.59 -6.75 10.93
N ASP A 33 -10.14 -6.42 9.77
CA ASP A 33 -11.28 -7.11 9.16
C ASP A 33 -11.01 -7.31 7.67
N CYS A 34 -10.63 -8.52 7.30
CA CYS A 34 -10.32 -8.91 5.92
C CYS A 34 -11.59 -8.99 5.06
N SER A 35 -12.27 -7.85 4.88
CA SER A 35 -13.47 -7.72 4.04
C SER A 35 -13.15 -7.17 2.65
N GLU A 36 -14.06 -7.40 1.70
CA GLU A 36 -13.93 -6.85 0.34
C GLU A 36 -14.06 -5.33 0.32
N GLU A 37 -14.81 -4.75 1.25
CA GLU A 37 -14.98 -3.30 1.42
C GLU A 37 -13.66 -2.65 1.83
N HIS A 38 -12.96 -3.19 2.82
CA HIS A 38 -11.66 -2.69 3.26
C HIS A 38 -10.58 -2.91 2.21
N LEU A 39 -10.62 -4.03 1.49
CA LEU A 39 -9.73 -4.24 0.34
C LEU A 39 -9.94 -3.17 -0.73
N TRP A 40 -11.21 -2.84 -1.04
CA TRP A 40 -11.51 -1.79 -2.01
C TRP A 40 -11.04 -0.42 -1.53
N ALA A 41 -11.21 -0.10 -0.25
CA ALA A 41 -10.71 1.14 0.35
C ALA A 41 -9.19 1.27 0.21
N CYS A 42 -8.43 0.20 0.45
CA CYS A 42 -6.99 0.17 0.19
C CYS A 42 -6.66 0.43 -1.28
N ILE A 43 -7.37 -0.20 -2.21
CA ILE A 43 -7.15 0.01 -3.64
C ILE A 43 -7.42 1.47 -4.04
N VAL A 44 -8.44 2.10 -3.47
CA VAL A 44 -8.72 3.52 -3.72
C VAL A 44 -7.61 4.41 -3.15
N ALA A 45 -7.17 4.15 -1.91
CA ALA A 45 -6.17 4.97 -1.23
C ALA A 45 -4.77 4.88 -1.89
N PHE A 46 -4.43 3.74 -2.48
CA PHE A 46 -3.11 3.49 -3.07
C PHE A 46 -3.04 3.72 -4.59
N GLN A 47 -4.09 4.26 -5.22
CA GLN A 47 -4.02 4.55 -6.64
C GLN A 47 -2.91 5.57 -6.95
N GLY A 48 -2.21 5.38 -8.06
CA GLY A 48 -1.10 6.24 -8.48
C GLY A 48 0.23 5.94 -7.81
N GLU A 49 0.28 5.12 -6.76
CA GLU A 49 1.55 4.74 -6.15
C GLU A 49 2.43 3.93 -7.11
N PRO A 50 3.75 4.21 -7.13
CA PRO A 50 4.70 3.42 -7.89
C PRO A 50 4.91 2.05 -7.25
N LEU A 51 4.62 1.01 -7.99
CA LEU A 51 4.77 -0.39 -7.60
C LEU A 51 5.72 -1.11 -8.55
N ARG A 52 6.17 -2.29 -8.14
CA ARG A 52 6.98 -3.16 -8.99
C ARG A 52 6.44 -4.58 -8.96
N THR A 53 6.40 -5.22 -10.13
CA THR A 53 6.14 -6.66 -10.21
C THR A 53 7.30 -7.45 -9.62
N MET A 54 7.10 -8.72 -9.33
CA MET A 54 8.17 -9.62 -8.87
C MET A 54 9.38 -9.68 -9.83
N SER A 55 9.17 -9.43 -11.12
CA SER A 55 10.25 -9.32 -12.13
C SER A 55 10.91 -7.94 -12.18
N GLY A 56 10.57 -7.03 -11.26
CA GLY A 56 11.12 -5.68 -11.19
C GLY A 56 10.49 -4.67 -12.16
N LEU A 57 9.45 -5.04 -12.92
CA LEU A 57 8.79 -4.13 -13.86
C LEU A 57 8.00 -3.06 -13.09
N PRO A 58 8.33 -1.76 -13.26
CA PRO A 58 7.60 -0.68 -12.61
C PRO A 58 6.20 -0.53 -13.23
N TYR A 59 5.22 -0.21 -12.40
CA TYR A 59 3.86 0.12 -12.80
C TYR A 59 3.16 0.97 -11.72
N SER A 60 2.11 1.64 -12.11
CA SER A 60 1.09 2.21 -11.22
C SER A 60 -0.28 1.80 -11.75
N TYR A 61 -1.34 2.14 -11.04
CA TYR A 61 -2.69 1.96 -11.53
C TYR A 61 -3.55 3.18 -11.21
N THR A 62 -4.58 3.38 -11.99
CA THR A 62 -5.61 4.39 -11.78
C THR A 62 -6.99 3.76 -11.83
N LEU A 63 -7.93 4.38 -11.15
CA LEU A 63 -9.34 4.04 -11.19
C LEU A 63 -10.05 5.06 -12.06
N LYS A 64 -11.03 4.62 -12.84
CA LYS A 64 -11.80 5.50 -13.72
C LYS A 64 -13.21 5.69 -13.19
N GLU A 65 -13.77 6.85 -13.45
CA GLU A 65 -15.18 7.09 -13.20
C GLU A 65 -16.07 6.38 -14.22
N GLY A 66 -17.16 5.83 -13.73
CA GLY A 66 -18.19 5.20 -14.54
C GLY A 66 -19.14 6.22 -15.15
N LYS A 67 -19.92 5.80 -16.14
CA LYS A 67 -20.90 6.65 -16.85
C LYS A 67 -21.98 7.28 -15.95
N HIS A 68 -22.23 6.68 -14.79
CA HIS A 68 -23.28 7.13 -13.84
C HIS A 68 -22.69 7.77 -12.57
N GLY A 69 -21.44 8.18 -12.61
CA GLY A 69 -20.67 8.61 -11.45
C GLY A 69 -20.13 7.43 -10.63
N GLY A 70 -19.22 7.72 -9.71
CA GLY A 70 -18.53 6.72 -8.91
C GLY A 70 -17.44 5.97 -9.67
N LEU A 71 -16.52 5.35 -8.91
CA LEU A 71 -15.39 4.63 -9.46
C LEU A 71 -15.81 3.27 -10.03
N THR A 72 -15.33 2.96 -11.23
CA THR A 72 -15.45 1.59 -11.76
C THR A 72 -14.55 0.67 -10.95
N LYS A 73 -15.06 -0.51 -10.58
CA LYS A 73 -14.26 -1.54 -9.90
C LYS A 73 -13.31 -2.25 -10.88
N GLU A 74 -12.44 -1.46 -11.49
CA GLU A 74 -11.48 -1.90 -12.50
C GLU A 74 -10.18 -1.12 -12.35
N LEU A 75 -9.06 -1.81 -12.19
CA LEU A 75 -7.73 -1.20 -12.03
C LEU A 75 -7.11 -1.06 -13.43
N TRP A 76 -6.86 0.15 -13.85
CA TRP A 76 -6.16 0.45 -15.09
C TRP A 76 -4.66 0.56 -14.80
N VAL A 77 -3.96 -0.54 -15.09
CA VAL A 77 -2.51 -0.61 -14.87
C VAL A 77 -1.80 0.15 -15.97
N ASP A 78 -1.11 1.20 -15.60
CA ASP A 78 -0.25 1.96 -16.49
C ASP A 78 1.12 1.30 -16.59
N ARG A 79 1.41 0.81 -17.77
CA ARG A 79 2.61 0.07 -18.08
C ARG A 79 3.13 0.45 -19.44
N ARG A 80 4.16 1.31 -19.51
CA ARG A 80 4.77 1.78 -20.76
C ARG A 80 3.71 2.29 -21.76
N GLU A 81 3.61 1.68 -22.95
CA GLU A 81 2.74 2.14 -24.03
C GLU A 81 1.31 1.58 -24.00
N ASN A 82 1.04 0.56 -23.19
CA ASN A 82 -0.25 -0.12 -23.17
C ASN A 82 -0.79 -0.29 -21.75
N SER A 83 -1.82 0.44 -21.40
CA SER A 83 -2.57 0.21 -20.18
C SER A 83 -3.35 -1.11 -20.26
N LYS A 84 -3.37 -1.87 -19.18
CA LYS A 84 -4.17 -3.10 -19.04
C LYS A 84 -5.18 -2.92 -17.93
N SER A 85 -6.42 -3.32 -18.15
CA SER A 85 -7.40 -3.38 -17.08
C SER A 85 -7.36 -4.72 -16.35
N ILE A 86 -7.49 -4.65 -15.04
CA ILE A 86 -7.67 -5.79 -14.14
C ILE A 86 -9.06 -5.64 -13.52
N THR A 87 -9.90 -6.62 -13.74
CA THR A 87 -11.27 -6.61 -13.24
C THR A 87 -11.31 -6.87 -11.74
N TRP A 88 -12.31 -6.32 -11.06
CA TRP A 88 -12.55 -6.60 -9.65
C TRP A 88 -12.70 -8.09 -9.34
N SER A 89 -13.31 -8.86 -10.24
CA SER A 89 -13.42 -10.31 -10.07
C SER A 89 -12.06 -11.00 -9.97
N SER A 90 -11.06 -10.55 -10.73
CA SER A 90 -9.68 -11.07 -10.62
C SER A 90 -9.05 -10.76 -9.26
N VAL A 91 -9.24 -9.54 -8.76
CA VAL A 91 -8.74 -9.14 -7.44
C VAL A 91 -9.43 -9.93 -6.33
N ARG A 92 -10.76 -10.07 -6.40
CA ARG A 92 -11.55 -10.88 -5.45
C ARG A 92 -11.11 -12.34 -5.40
N MET A 93 -10.92 -12.97 -6.55
CA MET A 93 -10.46 -14.36 -6.62
C MET A 93 -9.10 -14.53 -5.93
N ALA A 94 -8.16 -13.64 -6.19
CA ALA A 94 -6.86 -13.66 -5.53
C ALA A 94 -7.00 -13.46 -4.01
N PHE A 95 -7.85 -12.52 -3.60
CA PHE A 95 -8.11 -12.23 -2.19
C PHE A 95 -8.76 -13.43 -1.46
N GLN A 96 -9.75 -14.06 -2.05
CA GLN A 96 -10.37 -15.27 -1.50
C GLN A 96 -9.35 -16.42 -1.34
N ASN A 97 -8.39 -16.54 -2.25
CA ASN A 97 -7.33 -17.53 -2.11
C ASN A 97 -6.37 -17.19 -0.95
N VAL A 98 -6.09 -15.92 -0.72
CA VAL A 98 -5.34 -15.48 0.48
C VAL A 98 -6.11 -15.83 1.75
N LEU A 99 -7.42 -15.57 1.81
CA LEU A 99 -8.25 -15.89 2.97
C LEU A 99 -8.26 -17.40 3.26
N LYS A 100 -8.39 -18.25 2.23
CA LYS A 100 -8.30 -19.71 2.39
C LYS A 100 -6.93 -20.16 2.93
N MET A 101 -5.84 -19.54 2.48
CA MET A 101 -4.52 -19.82 3.03
C MET A 101 -4.43 -19.40 4.49
N LYS A 102 -5.04 -18.27 4.85
CA LYS A 102 -5.06 -17.74 6.23
C LYS A 102 -5.85 -18.64 7.19
N GLU A 103 -6.92 -19.30 6.74
CA GLU A 103 -7.70 -20.25 7.54
C GLU A 103 -6.89 -21.41 8.13
N SER A 104 -5.77 -21.78 7.49
CA SER A 104 -4.87 -22.84 7.95
C SER A 104 -3.74 -22.36 8.86
N LEU A 105 -3.66 -21.07 9.16
CA LEU A 105 -2.62 -20.43 9.96
C LEU A 105 -3.13 -20.06 11.35
N SER A 106 -2.20 -19.82 12.27
CA SER A 106 -2.53 -19.29 13.60
C SER A 106 -3.00 -17.84 13.51
N GLU A 107 -3.74 -17.39 14.53
CA GLU A 107 -4.23 -16.02 14.60
C GLU A 107 -3.06 -15.02 14.56
N GLY A 108 -3.13 -14.05 13.65
CA GLY A 108 -2.09 -13.04 13.44
C GLY A 108 -1.01 -13.43 12.44
N GLU A 109 -0.92 -14.70 12.03
CA GLU A 109 0.04 -15.10 10.98
C GLU A 109 -0.43 -14.69 9.59
N LYS A 110 0.54 -14.38 8.73
CA LYS A 110 0.31 -14.04 7.32
C LYS A 110 0.71 -15.20 6.43
N PRO A 111 -0.06 -15.52 5.38
CA PRO A 111 0.33 -16.57 4.46
C PRO A 111 1.60 -16.17 3.67
N TYR A 112 2.60 -17.04 3.71
CA TYR A 112 3.80 -16.88 2.89
C TYR A 112 3.53 -17.29 1.45
N VAL A 113 3.74 -16.37 0.52
CA VAL A 113 3.47 -16.57 -0.91
C VAL A 113 4.73 -16.32 -1.73
N LYS A 114 5.41 -17.40 -2.10
CA LYS A 114 6.71 -17.34 -2.79
C LYS A 114 6.62 -16.72 -4.20
N ARG A 115 5.49 -16.81 -4.88
CA ARG A 115 5.32 -16.34 -6.26
C ARG A 115 3.84 -16.06 -6.58
N PRO A 116 3.55 -15.13 -7.53
CA PRO A 116 2.17 -14.74 -7.87
C PRO A 116 1.24 -15.90 -8.20
N LYS A 117 1.69 -16.89 -8.97
CA LYS A 117 0.87 -18.06 -9.35
C LYS A 117 0.41 -18.91 -8.17
N ALA A 118 1.02 -18.79 -6.99
CA ALA A 118 0.54 -19.48 -5.80
C ALA A 118 -0.82 -18.94 -5.32
N LEU A 119 -1.18 -17.72 -5.71
CA LEU A 119 -2.51 -17.14 -5.49
C LEU A 119 -3.55 -17.56 -6.54
N GLY A 120 -3.16 -18.40 -7.49
CA GLY A 120 -4.01 -18.90 -8.58
C GLY A 120 -3.55 -18.44 -9.96
N ASP A 121 -4.05 -19.13 -10.99
CA ASP A 121 -3.82 -18.75 -12.40
C ASP A 121 -4.85 -17.69 -12.81
N ILE A 122 -4.68 -16.48 -12.29
CA ILE A 122 -5.60 -15.35 -12.42
C ILE A 122 -4.99 -14.32 -13.36
N ARG A 123 -5.82 -13.79 -14.28
CA ARG A 123 -5.39 -12.73 -15.18
C ARG A 123 -4.97 -11.49 -14.37
N GLY A 124 -3.76 -11.01 -14.60
CA GLY A 124 -3.22 -9.84 -13.91
C GLY A 124 -2.61 -10.11 -12.54
N ILE A 125 -2.48 -11.39 -12.14
CA ILE A 125 -1.97 -11.78 -10.82
C ILE A 125 -0.58 -11.19 -10.52
N SER A 126 0.27 -10.98 -11.53
CA SER A 126 1.59 -10.35 -11.38
C SER A 126 1.53 -8.89 -10.93
N TYR A 127 0.39 -8.22 -11.09
CA TYR A 127 0.13 -6.86 -10.61
C TYR A 127 -0.66 -6.86 -9.29
N ILE A 128 -1.51 -7.85 -9.07
CA ILE A 128 -2.27 -8.01 -7.82
C ILE A 128 -1.35 -8.41 -6.67
N TYR A 129 -0.40 -9.31 -6.92
CA TYR A 129 0.52 -9.83 -5.92
C TYR A 129 1.32 -8.73 -5.17
N PRO A 130 1.95 -7.73 -5.85
CA PRO A 130 2.63 -6.65 -5.15
C PRO A 130 1.69 -5.72 -4.36
N LEU A 131 0.42 -5.60 -4.77
CA LEU A 131 -0.58 -4.88 -3.99
C LEU A 131 -0.88 -5.59 -2.66
N PHE A 132 -1.04 -6.90 -2.69
CA PHE A 132 -1.29 -7.67 -1.46
C PHE A 132 -0.10 -7.69 -0.52
N ASP A 133 1.11 -7.72 -1.06
CA ASP A 133 2.35 -7.53 -0.30
C ASP A 133 2.38 -6.13 0.33
N ARG A 134 2.07 -5.10 -0.44
CA ARG A 134 2.02 -3.70 0.03
C ARG A 134 0.97 -3.46 1.12
N PHE A 135 -0.17 -4.15 1.04
CA PHE A 135 -1.22 -4.10 2.06
C PHE A 135 -0.92 -4.98 3.27
N GLY A 136 0.16 -5.74 3.25
CA GLY A 136 0.53 -6.65 4.34
C GLY A 136 -0.39 -7.87 4.49
N LEU A 137 -1.13 -8.23 3.44
CA LEU A 137 -2.00 -9.41 3.41
C LEU A 137 -1.24 -10.72 3.28
N ILE A 138 -0.06 -10.68 2.67
CA ILE A 138 0.82 -11.83 2.43
C ILE A 138 2.26 -11.50 2.84
N GLU A 139 3.03 -12.52 3.16
CA GLU A 139 4.48 -12.43 3.27
C GLU A 139 5.13 -12.92 1.98
N THR A 140 6.18 -12.24 1.55
CA THR A 140 6.89 -12.54 0.31
C THR A 140 8.39 -12.70 0.58
N ASP A 141 9.12 -13.26 -0.40
CA ASP A 141 10.56 -13.42 -0.30
C ASP A 141 11.26 -12.04 -0.37
N PRO A 142 11.95 -11.60 0.70
CA PRO A 142 12.56 -10.27 0.76
C PRO A 142 13.63 -10.04 -0.32
N ASP A 143 14.30 -11.10 -0.78
CA ASP A 143 15.35 -11.00 -1.80
C ASP A 143 14.79 -10.73 -3.21
N LYS A 144 13.53 -11.05 -3.45
CA LYS A 144 12.91 -10.95 -4.78
C LYS A 144 11.97 -9.77 -4.96
N ASN A 145 11.39 -9.28 -3.87
CA ASN A 145 10.45 -8.15 -3.89
C ASN A 145 11.09 -6.82 -3.47
N GLY A 146 12.40 -6.65 -3.64
CA GLY A 146 13.17 -5.48 -3.26
C GLY A 146 12.35 -4.22 -2.95
N LYS A 147 12.14 -3.91 -1.68
CA LYS A 147 11.72 -2.60 -1.14
C LYS A 147 10.25 -2.19 -1.20
N ASN A 148 9.29 -3.04 -1.54
CA ASN A 148 7.87 -2.62 -1.56
C ASN A 148 7.16 -2.70 -0.20
N GLY A 149 7.58 -3.58 0.72
CA GLY A 149 6.85 -3.86 1.95
C GLY A 149 7.37 -3.20 3.23
N ILE A 150 8.66 -2.91 3.32
CA ILE A 150 9.31 -2.65 4.63
C ILE A 150 9.40 -1.16 4.98
N GLN A 151 9.28 -0.26 4.02
CA GLN A 151 9.58 1.16 4.24
C GLN A 151 8.52 1.93 5.05
N LEU A 152 7.29 1.44 5.13
CA LEU A 152 6.23 2.13 5.90
C LEU A 152 6.30 1.81 7.40
N CYS A 153 6.74 0.60 7.79
CA CYS A 153 6.86 0.23 9.21
C CYS A 153 8.10 0.84 9.88
N LEU A 154 9.23 0.97 9.17
CA LEU A 154 10.47 1.48 9.76
C LEU A 154 10.48 3.01 9.97
N GLN A 155 9.71 3.78 9.20
CA GLN A 155 9.62 5.23 9.39
C GLN A 155 8.75 5.66 10.58
N LEU A 156 7.94 4.75 11.14
CA LEU A 156 7.11 5.04 12.32
C LEU A 156 7.87 4.87 13.64
N GLU A 157 8.93 4.07 13.67
CA GLU A 157 9.73 3.87 14.88
C GLU A 157 10.78 4.98 15.08
N GLU A 158 11.30 5.59 14.02
CA GLU A 158 12.30 6.66 14.15
C GLU A 158 11.70 8.02 14.55
N ALA A 159 10.42 8.26 14.29
CA ALA A 159 9.75 9.50 14.68
C ALA A 159 9.39 9.58 16.17
N SER A 160 9.31 8.47 16.89
CA SER A 160 8.98 8.45 18.31
C SER A 160 10.19 8.52 19.25
N VAL A 161 11.41 8.34 18.76
CA VAL A 161 12.62 8.34 19.61
C VAL A 161 13.27 9.72 19.73
N HIS A 162 12.92 10.70 18.89
CA HIS A 162 13.56 12.03 18.90
C HIS A 162 12.90 13.07 19.81
N ASN A 163 11.80 12.75 20.49
CA ASN A 163 11.07 13.70 21.32
C ASN A 163 11.30 13.59 22.83
N GLU A 164 12.17 12.70 23.30
CA GLU A 164 12.43 12.55 24.74
C GLU A 164 13.84 12.99 25.21
N ALA A 165 14.68 13.55 24.33
CA ALA A 165 16.07 13.86 24.66
C ALA A 165 16.37 15.35 24.94
N GLU A 166 15.39 16.26 24.90
CA GLU A 166 15.65 17.70 25.14
C GLU A 166 15.02 18.32 26.40
N ALA A 167 14.63 17.52 27.38
CA ALA A 167 14.01 18.04 28.60
C ALA A 167 14.77 17.73 29.89
N ASN A 168 16.11 17.77 29.91
CA ASN A 168 16.85 17.72 31.18
C ASN A 168 18.28 18.24 31.05
N THR A 169 18.45 19.57 30.96
CA THR A 169 19.68 20.23 31.38
C THR A 169 19.44 21.76 31.52
N GLU A 170 18.84 22.16 32.62
CA GLU A 170 19.13 23.48 33.19
C GLU A 170 18.75 23.45 34.67
N GLY A 171 19.73 23.63 35.52
CA GLY A 171 19.50 23.88 36.93
C GLY A 171 20.49 23.24 37.85
N GLU A 172 21.68 23.84 37.97
CA GLU A 172 22.35 24.10 39.27
C GLU A 172 23.71 24.78 39.05
N THR A 173 23.75 26.03 39.34
CA THR A 173 24.99 26.72 39.79
C THR A 173 24.60 27.78 40.79
N THR A 174 24.93 27.47 42.01
CA THR A 174 25.14 28.48 43.08
C THR A 174 26.58 28.91 43.08
#